data_a98faa6147e2dafdd37cc2e4f5e4e078
#
_entry.id   a98faa6147e2dafdd37cc2e4f5e4e078
#
_cell.length_a   1.000
_cell.length_b   1.000
_cell.length_c   1.000
_cell.angle_alpha   90.00
_cell.angle_beta   90.00
_cell.angle_gamma   90.00
#
_symmetry.space_group_name_H-M   'P 1'
#
loop_
_entity.id
_entity.type
_entity.pdbx_description
1 polymer ?
#
loop_
_entity_poly.entity_id
_entity_poly.type
_entity_poly.pdbx_seq_one_letter_code
_entity_poly.pdbx_strand_id
1 'polypeptide(L)'
;MFRFRLDGSSGVPPYLQLVHQVRQALLLGYLREGDRLPTVKDVAADLVINPNTVVKAYRQLEHEGIAGGRPGQGTFITATSSPALPEAQQALRASLEEWLRAADEAGLDDEAVTALIAVARQELRQELKKERVQ
;
A
#
# COMPACT_ATOMS: atom_id res chain seq x y z
N MET A 1 2.78 12.56 -8.78
CA MET A 1 2.39 12.79 -7.37
C MET A 1 1.58 11.61 -6.86
N PHE A 2 1.76 11.25 -5.60
CA PHE A 2 1.04 10.14 -4.97
C PHE A 2 -0.46 10.45 -4.91
N ARG A 3 -1.29 9.47 -5.26
CA ARG A 3 -2.75 9.60 -5.24
C ARG A 3 -3.37 8.46 -4.46
N PHE A 4 -4.34 8.81 -3.64
CA PHE A 4 -5.14 7.84 -2.90
C PHE A 4 -6.30 7.31 -3.74
N ARG A 5 -6.75 6.11 -3.39
CA ARG A 5 -7.94 5.48 -3.96
C ARG A 5 -8.80 4.93 -2.83
N LEU A 6 -10.10 4.85 -3.06
CA LEU A 6 -11.01 4.22 -2.10
C LEU A 6 -11.76 3.08 -2.77
N ASP A 7 -11.88 1.98 -2.04
CA ASP A 7 -12.68 0.83 -2.42
C ASP A 7 -13.84 0.72 -1.44
N GLY A 8 -15.04 1.12 -1.88
CA GLY A 8 -16.24 1.10 -1.05
C GLY A 8 -16.72 -0.30 -0.70
N SER A 9 -16.25 -1.33 -1.42
CA SER A 9 -16.65 -2.72 -1.20
C SER A 9 -15.73 -3.48 -0.25
N SER A 10 -14.61 -2.89 0.18
CA SER A 10 -13.58 -3.62 0.93
C SER A 10 -13.95 -3.92 2.38
N GLY A 11 -14.91 -3.21 2.95
CA GLY A 11 -15.25 -3.34 4.37
C GLY A 11 -14.25 -2.66 5.32
N VAL A 12 -13.13 -2.16 4.80
CA VAL A 12 -12.14 -1.42 5.59
C VAL A 12 -12.57 0.04 5.68
N PRO A 13 -12.56 0.67 6.87
CA PRO A 13 -12.89 2.08 6.98
C PRO A 13 -12.04 2.95 6.06
N PRO A 14 -12.60 4.00 5.46
CA PRO A 14 -11.86 4.85 4.52
C PRO A 14 -10.53 5.38 5.06
N TYR A 15 -10.49 5.85 6.31
CA TYR A 15 -9.24 6.39 6.86
C TYR A 15 -8.14 5.32 6.93
N LEU A 16 -8.49 4.07 7.23
CA LEU A 16 -7.51 2.97 7.25
C LEU A 16 -7.04 2.60 5.85
N GLN A 17 -7.91 2.71 4.85
CA GLN A 17 -7.49 2.49 3.46
C GLN A 17 -6.39 3.49 3.09
N LEU A 18 -6.53 4.75 3.48
CA LEU A 18 -5.52 5.77 3.22
C LEU A 18 -4.21 5.45 3.94
N VAL A 19 -4.28 5.04 5.21
CA VAL A 19 -3.10 4.64 5.98
C VAL A 19 -2.38 3.46 5.33
N HIS A 20 -3.12 2.43 4.94
CA HIS A 20 -2.55 1.24 4.30
C HIS A 20 -1.86 1.58 2.97
N GLN A 21 -2.44 2.50 2.19
CA GLN A 21 -1.86 2.88 0.89
C GLN A 21 -0.53 3.61 1.06
N VAL A 22 -0.40 4.45 2.08
CA VAL A 22 0.88 5.11 2.38
C VAL A 22 1.94 4.08 2.78
N ARG A 23 1.58 3.13 3.64
CA ARG A 23 2.49 2.05 4.03
C ARG A 23 2.93 1.23 2.82
N GLN A 24 1.98 0.85 1.96
CA GLN A 24 2.28 0.10 0.74
C GLN A 24 3.23 0.87 -0.17
N ALA A 25 2.97 2.16 -0.35
CA ALA A 25 3.82 3.02 -1.18
C ALA A 25 5.24 3.13 -0.64
N LEU A 26 5.40 3.18 0.69
CA LEU A 26 6.72 3.16 1.31
C LEU A 26 7.44 1.83 1.08
N LEU A 27 6.74 0.72 1.28
CA LEU A 27 7.31 -0.62 1.09
C LEU A 27 7.76 -0.83 -0.35
N LEU A 28 7.03 -0.27 -1.31
CA LEU A 28 7.32 -0.43 -2.73
C LEU A 28 8.23 0.66 -3.30
N GLY A 29 8.62 1.64 -2.46
CA GLY A 29 9.49 2.73 -2.89
C GLY A 29 8.82 3.82 -3.70
N TYR A 30 7.48 3.84 -3.76
CA TYR A 30 6.73 4.90 -4.44
C TYR A 30 6.69 6.18 -3.62
N LEU A 31 6.84 6.08 -2.30
CA LEU A 31 7.03 7.18 -1.39
C LEU A 31 8.35 6.97 -0.63
N ARG A 32 9.07 8.06 -0.41
CA ARG A 32 10.36 8.06 0.28
C ARG A 32 10.38 9.13 1.36
N GLU A 33 11.32 9.01 2.28
CA GLU A 33 11.55 10.04 3.29
C GLU A 33 11.71 11.40 2.62
N GLY A 34 11.01 12.40 3.15
CA GLY A 34 11.03 13.77 2.63
C GLY A 34 9.95 14.06 1.60
N ASP A 35 9.29 13.06 1.04
CA ASP A 35 8.20 13.29 0.09
C ASP A 35 7.00 13.92 0.78
N ARG A 36 6.37 14.85 0.10
CA ARG A 36 5.18 15.53 0.58
C ARG A 36 3.93 14.72 0.23
N LEU A 37 3.06 14.51 1.21
CA LEU A 37 1.74 13.94 0.97
C LEU A 37 0.79 15.01 0.41
N PRO A 38 -0.24 14.61 -0.37
CA PRO A 38 -1.27 15.56 -0.82
C PRO A 38 -1.91 16.24 0.39
N THR A 39 -2.37 17.47 0.21
CA THR A 39 -3.03 18.20 1.30
C THR A 39 -4.37 17.54 1.65
N VAL A 40 -4.81 17.74 2.89
CA VAL A 40 -6.11 17.23 3.34
C VAL A 40 -7.23 17.72 2.41
N LYS A 41 -7.19 18.99 2.05
CA LYS A 41 -8.19 19.60 1.15
C LYS A 41 -8.22 18.92 -0.22
N ASP A 42 -7.06 18.70 -0.80
CA ASP A 42 -6.96 18.09 -2.13
C ASP A 42 -7.44 16.63 -2.12
N VAL A 43 -7.06 15.86 -1.10
CA VAL A 43 -7.51 14.47 -0.98
C VAL A 43 -9.02 14.40 -0.78
N ALA A 44 -9.56 15.23 0.11
CA ALA A 44 -10.99 15.25 0.37
C ALA A 44 -11.79 15.61 -0.88
N ALA A 45 -11.31 16.55 -1.68
CA ALA A 45 -11.93 16.95 -2.92
C ALA A 45 -11.84 15.85 -3.99
N ASP A 46 -10.65 15.24 -4.13
CA ASP A 46 -10.40 14.19 -5.13
C ASP A 46 -11.24 12.94 -4.87
N LEU A 47 -11.33 12.52 -3.60
CA LEU A 47 -12.06 11.30 -3.23
C LEU A 47 -13.53 11.56 -2.87
N VAL A 48 -13.94 12.81 -2.81
CA VAL A 48 -15.29 13.24 -2.41
C VAL A 48 -15.65 12.66 -1.02
N ILE A 49 -14.79 12.91 -0.05
CA ILE A 49 -14.99 12.46 1.33
C ILE A 49 -14.83 13.62 2.30
N ASN A 50 -15.27 13.41 3.54
CA ASN A 50 -15.14 14.39 4.60
C ASN A 50 -13.65 14.65 4.89
N PRO A 51 -13.20 15.92 4.93
CA PRO A 51 -11.82 16.25 5.28
C PRO A 51 -11.37 15.64 6.62
N ASN A 52 -12.28 15.47 7.58
CA ASN A 52 -11.95 14.85 8.87
C ASN A 52 -11.49 13.41 8.74
N THR A 53 -11.96 12.70 7.72
CA THR A 53 -11.50 11.33 7.42
C THR A 53 -10.02 11.34 7.03
N VAL A 54 -9.62 12.31 6.21
CA VAL A 54 -8.23 12.49 5.79
C VAL A 54 -7.36 12.90 6.97
N VAL A 55 -7.85 13.84 7.80
CA VAL A 55 -7.16 14.27 9.02
C VAL A 55 -6.90 13.09 9.93
N LYS A 56 -7.91 12.23 10.11
CA LYS A 56 -7.78 11.03 10.96
C LYS A 56 -6.69 10.10 10.41
N ALA A 57 -6.66 9.89 9.11
CA ALA A 57 -5.63 9.07 8.47
C ALA A 57 -4.24 9.65 8.70
N TYR A 58 -4.07 10.94 8.50
CA TYR A 58 -2.77 11.61 8.64
C TYR A 58 -2.30 11.62 10.09
N ARG A 59 -3.20 11.80 11.05
CA ARG A 59 -2.87 11.68 12.48
C ARG A 59 -2.40 10.29 12.84
N GLN A 60 -3.02 9.26 12.26
CA GLN A 60 -2.61 7.88 12.47
C GLN A 60 -1.19 7.65 11.93
N LEU A 61 -0.90 8.18 10.74
CA LEU A 61 0.44 8.08 10.16
C LEU A 61 1.49 8.82 11.01
N GLU A 62 1.12 9.96 11.56
CA GLU A 62 2.00 10.69 12.48
C GLU A 62 2.25 9.92 13.77
N HIS A 63 1.20 9.33 14.32
CA HIS A 63 1.28 8.51 15.52
C HIS A 63 2.20 7.30 15.32
N GLU A 64 2.20 6.72 14.14
CA GLU A 64 3.05 5.57 13.80
C GLU A 64 4.45 5.96 13.36
N GLY A 65 4.77 7.25 13.32
CA GLY A 65 6.09 7.72 12.91
C GLY A 65 6.36 7.65 11.42
N ILE A 66 5.32 7.46 10.61
CA ILE A 66 5.44 7.34 9.15
C ILE A 66 5.49 8.70 8.49
N ALA A 67 4.75 9.66 9.02
CA ALA A 67 4.64 11.01 8.48
C ALA A 67 4.69 12.04 9.59
N GLY A 68 4.96 13.29 9.23
CA GLY A 68 4.97 14.39 10.16
C GLY A 68 4.58 15.70 9.48
N GLY A 69 3.90 16.58 10.24
CA GLY A 69 3.50 17.88 9.76
C GLY A 69 4.63 18.90 9.89
N ARG A 70 4.73 19.79 8.90
CA ARG A 70 5.59 20.96 8.96
C ARG A 70 4.70 22.19 8.84
N PRO A 71 4.64 23.04 9.88
CA PRO A 71 3.74 24.20 9.88
C PRO A 71 3.90 25.05 8.63
N GLY A 72 2.79 25.35 7.95
CA GLY A 72 2.77 26.15 6.73
C GLY A 72 3.30 25.45 5.48
N GLN A 73 3.80 24.24 5.59
CA GLN A 73 4.39 23.51 4.47
C GLN A 73 3.65 22.23 4.09
N GLY A 74 2.99 21.57 5.05
CA GLY A 74 2.19 20.36 4.81
C GLY A 74 2.67 19.15 5.61
N THR A 75 2.29 17.98 5.17
CA THR A 75 2.64 16.71 5.78
C THR A 75 3.65 15.97 4.90
N PHE A 76 4.70 15.48 5.51
CA PHE A 76 5.83 14.85 4.81
C PHE A 76 6.09 13.47 5.36
N ILE A 77 6.64 12.59 4.53
CA ILE A 77 7.10 11.27 4.96
C ILE A 77 8.35 11.44 5.81
N THR A 78 8.33 10.85 7.01
CA THR A 78 9.44 10.87 7.95
C THR A 78 10.09 9.51 8.15
N ALA A 79 9.39 8.43 7.75
CA ALA A 79 9.92 7.08 7.85
C ALA A 79 10.95 6.80 6.75
N THR A 80 12.00 6.05 7.09
CA THR A 80 12.94 5.55 6.09
C THR A 80 12.36 4.31 5.42
N SER A 81 12.64 4.13 4.13
CA SER A 81 12.24 2.94 3.41
C SER A 81 13.46 2.26 2.78
N SER A 82 13.43 0.93 2.72
CA SER A 82 14.46 0.14 2.04
C SER A 82 13.76 -0.77 1.04
N PRO A 83 13.27 -0.22 -0.08
CA PRO A 83 12.58 -1.02 -1.07
C PRO A 83 13.54 -1.97 -1.78
N ALA A 84 12.99 -3.03 -2.39
CA ALA A 84 13.73 -3.91 -3.27
C ALA A 84 14.32 -3.10 -4.43
N LEU A 85 15.37 -3.66 -5.08
CA LEU A 85 15.98 -3.01 -6.25
C LEU A 85 14.91 -2.72 -7.30
N PRO A 86 14.85 -1.49 -7.85
CA PRO A 86 13.79 -1.11 -8.78
C PRO A 86 13.62 -2.04 -9.98
N GLU A 87 14.73 -2.53 -10.53
CA GLU A 87 14.70 -3.44 -11.69
C GLU A 87 14.07 -4.79 -11.34
N ALA A 88 14.49 -5.37 -10.21
CA ALA A 88 13.93 -6.63 -9.71
C ALA A 88 12.44 -6.48 -9.41
N GLN A 89 12.05 -5.36 -8.80
CA GLN A 89 10.66 -5.07 -8.47
C GLN A 89 9.80 -4.96 -9.74
N GLN A 90 10.29 -4.30 -10.79
CA GLN A 90 9.56 -4.15 -12.04
C GLN A 90 9.33 -5.49 -12.73
N ALA A 91 10.36 -6.35 -12.76
CA ALA A 91 10.24 -7.69 -13.34
C ALA A 91 9.24 -8.54 -12.58
N LEU A 92 9.29 -8.49 -11.26
CA LEU A 92 8.35 -9.23 -10.40
C LEU A 92 6.94 -8.71 -10.55
N ARG A 93 6.76 -7.40 -10.67
CA ARG A 93 5.46 -6.80 -10.89
C ARG A 93 4.85 -7.24 -12.21
N ALA A 94 5.65 -7.27 -13.29
CA ALA A 94 5.19 -7.73 -14.60
C ALA A 94 4.72 -9.19 -14.55
N SER A 95 5.49 -10.05 -13.86
CA SER A 95 5.13 -11.46 -13.66
C SER A 95 3.81 -11.58 -12.89
N LEU A 96 3.65 -10.77 -11.85
CA LEU A 96 2.42 -10.77 -11.05
C LEU A 96 1.22 -10.32 -11.89
N GLU A 97 1.38 -9.29 -12.72
CA GLU A 97 0.30 -8.81 -13.58
C GLU A 97 -0.13 -9.89 -14.57
N GLU A 98 0.82 -10.62 -15.17
CA GLU A 98 0.50 -11.73 -16.04
C GLU A 98 -0.28 -12.82 -15.31
N TRP A 99 0.15 -13.14 -14.10
CA TRP A 99 -0.54 -14.13 -13.28
C TRP A 99 -1.96 -13.69 -12.94
N LEU A 100 -2.14 -12.42 -12.59
CA LEU A 100 -3.46 -11.86 -12.27
C LEU A 100 -4.39 -11.89 -13.49
N ARG A 101 -3.89 -11.61 -14.69
CA ARG A 101 -4.68 -11.72 -15.91
C ARG A 101 -5.11 -13.17 -16.15
N ALA A 102 -4.19 -14.11 -15.97
CA ALA A 102 -4.50 -15.54 -16.11
C ALA A 102 -5.55 -15.99 -15.10
N ALA A 103 -5.45 -15.52 -13.87
CA ALA A 103 -6.42 -15.82 -12.81
C ALA A 103 -7.81 -15.28 -13.18
N ASP A 104 -7.89 -14.07 -13.71
CA ASP A 104 -9.13 -13.46 -14.17
C ASP A 104 -9.76 -14.27 -15.31
N GLU A 105 -8.96 -14.67 -16.29
CA GLU A 105 -9.40 -15.51 -17.41
C GLU A 105 -9.89 -16.89 -16.93
N ALA A 106 -9.29 -17.41 -15.88
CA ALA A 106 -9.69 -18.68 -15.28
C ALA A 106 -10.95 -18.58 -14.42
N GLY A 107 -11.48 -17.37 -14.22
CA GLY A 107 -12.70 -17.13 -13.47
C GLY A 107 -12.53 -16.96 -11.97
N LEU A 108 -11.31 -16.75 -11.49
CA LEU A 108 -11.09 -16.45 -10.08
C LEU A 108 -11.52 -15.02 -9.75
N ASP A 109 -12.38 -14.88 -8.72
CA ASP A 109 -12.76 -13.57 -8.22
C ASP A 109 -11.70 -13.05 -7.24
N ASP A 110 -11.90 -11.83 -6.74
CA ASP A 110 -10.93 -11.19 -5.84
C ASP A 110 -10.70 -12.00 -4.56
N GLU A 111 -11.75 -12.59 -4.02
CA GLU A 111 -11.64 -13.42 -2.81
C GLU A 111 -10.80 -14.67 -3.08
N ALA A 112 -11.02 -15.34 -4.21
CA ALA A 112 -10.27 -16.53 -4.61
C ALA A 112 -8.80 -16.20 -4.89
N VAL A 113 -8.53 -15.08 -5.55
CA VAL A 113 -7.16 -14.60 -5.80
C VAL A 113 -6.43 -14.36 -4.49
N THR A 114 -7.06 -13.64 -3.57
CA THR A 114 -6.47 -13.33 -2.27
C THR A 114 -6.18 -14.62 -1.49
N ALA A 115 -7.11 -15.55 -1.48
CA ALA A 115 -6.96 -16.84 -0.79
C ALA A 115 -5.82 -17.66 -1.39
N LEU A 116 -5.74 -17.73 -2.72
CA LEU A 116 -4.71 -18.51 -3.39
C LEU A 116 -3.31 -17.92 -3.12
N ILE A 117 -3.18 -16.61 -3.17
CA ILE A 117 -1.91 -15.94 -2.86
C ILE A 117 -1.50 -16.24 -1.40
N ALA A 118 -2.43 -16.16 -0.46
CA ALA A 118 -2.13 -16.39 0.95
C ALA A 118 -1.66 -17.83 1.19
N VAL A 119 -2.36 -18.82 0.61
CA VAL A 119 -2.01 -20.23 0.76
C VAL A 119 -0.68 -20.55 0.10
N ALA A 120 -0.48 -20.11 -1.13
CA ALA A 120 0.76 -20.35 -1.87
C ALA A 120 1.97 -19.73 -1.14
N ARG A 121 1.80 -18.53 -0.60
CA ARG A 121 2.86 -17.85 0.16
C ARG A 121 3.24 -18.64 1.41
N GLN A 122 2.25 -19.14 2.13
CA GLN A 122 2.49 -19.92 3.36
C GLN A 122 3.20 -21.24 3.06
N GLU A 123 2.76 -21.96 2.04
CA GLU A 123 3.39 -23.21 1.62
C GLU A 123 4.83 -23.01 1.17
N LEU A 124 5.08 -21.96 0.40
CA LEU A 124 6.42 -21.62 -0.05
C LEU A 124 7.35 -21.27 1.12
N ARG A 125 6.85 -20.55 2.10
CA ARG A 125 7.63 -20.24 3.32
C ARG A 125 8.04 -21.52 4.06
N GLN A 126 7.16 -22.49 4.14
CA GLN A 126 7.46 -23.77 4.78
C GLN A 126 8.52 -24.54 4.02
N GLU A 127 8.45 -24.57 2.70
CA GLU A 127 9.47 -25.21 1.85
C GLU A 127 10.84 -24.55 2.03
N LEU A 128 10.89 -23.21 1.97
CA LEU A 128 12.13 -22.46 2.14
C LEU A 128 12.71 -22.66 3.53
N LYS A 129 11.87 -22.78 4.54
CA LYS A 129 12.32 -23.05 5.92
C LYS A 129 12.92 -24.42 6.04
N LYS A 130 12.35 -25.45 5.39
CA LYS A 130 12.90 -26.81 5.36
C LYS A 130 14.26 -26.85 4.68
N GLU A 131 14.42 -26.15 3.56
CA GLU A 131 15.67 -26.05 2.83
C GLU A 131 16.78 -25.42 3.68
N ARG A 132 16.44 -24.41 4.49
CA ARG A 132 17.42 -23.75 5.37
C ARG A 132 17.89 -24.63 6.53
N VAL A 133 17.09 -25.61 6.92
CA VAL A 133 17.41 -26.52 8.05
C VAL A 133 18.24 -27.71 7.57
N GLN A 134 18.26 -28.00 6.29
CA GLN A 134 19.12 -29.01 5.69
C GLN A 134 20.47 -28.39 5.34
#